data_bd7a7f72e035c66ee4502d4c6558d700
#
_entry.id   bd7a7f72e035c66ee4502d4c6558d700
#
_cell.length_a   1.000
_cell.length_b   1.000
_cell.length_c   1.000
_cell.angle_alpha   90.00
_cell.angle_beta   90.00
_cell.angle_gamma   90.00
#
_symmetry.space_group_name_H-M   'P 1'
#
loop_
_entity.id
_entity.type
_entity.pdbx_description
1 polymer ?
#
loop_
_entity_poly.entity_id
_entity_poly.type
_entity_poly.pdbx_seq_one_letter_code
_entity_poly.pdbx_strand_id
1 'polypeptide(L)'
;METTEFTKVTGIVRADVLERVERPLQELQVPGLSVTKVKGYGEYANFFGRDWLVEHVRIEIFVVREQADEIAGAIVTTARTGGPGDGIVAVLPVEAVYHVRTGALATSMDVGGREGGPDGAPPE
;
A
#
# COMPACT_ATOMS: atom_id res chain seq x y z
N MET A 1 -22.26 -9.59 10.11
CA MET A 1 -21.65 -8.78 9.28
C MET A 1 -20.65 -9.46 8.45
N GLU A 2 -20.62 -9.16 7.25
CA GLU A 2 -19.76 -9.80 6.42
C GLU A 2 -18.44 -9.23 6.42
N THR A 3 -17.42 -9.97 6.28
CA THR A 3 -16.11 -9.45 6.10
C THR A 3 -15.89 -9.25 4.63
N THR A 4 -15.22 -8.22 4.27
CA THR A 4 -14.93 -7.97 2.89
C THR A 4 -13.71 -8.78 2.50
N GLU A 5 -13.59 -9.08 1.23
CA GLU A 5 -12.46 -9.81 0.72
C GLU A 5 -11.22 -8.96 0.60
N PHE A 6 -11.40 -7.66 0.47
CA PHE A 6 -10.30 -6.78 0.14
C PHE A 6 -10.02 -5.76 1.21
N THR A 7 -8.80 -5.31 1.21
CA THR A 7 -8.33 -4.34 2.17
C THR A 7 -7.40 -3.39 1.42
N LYS A 8 -7.39 -2.15 1.84
CA LYS A 8 -6.45 -1.19 1.33
C LYS A 8 -5.41 -0.95 2.40
N VAL A 9 -4.15 -1.10 2.03
CA VAL A 9 -3.05 -0.75 2.91
C VAL A 9 -2.49 0.55 2.37
N THR A 10 -2.46 1.58 3.20
CA THR A 10 -1.91 2.85 2.78
C THR A 10 -0.81 3.23 3.75
N GLY A 11 0.32 3.61 3.21
CA GLY A 11 1.44 4.05 4.03
C GLY A 11 1.86 5.43 3.59
N ILE A 12 2.00 6.35 4.54
CA ILE A 12 2.55 7.66 4.23
C ILE A 12 3.88 7.70 4.93
N VAL A 13 4.95 7.67 4.16
CA VAL A 13 6.29 7.48 4.68
C VAL A 13 7.21 8.52 4.06
N ARG A 14 8.41 8.62 4.58
CA ARG A 14 9.40 9.53 4.04
C ARG A 14 9.75 9.11 2.62
N ALA A 15 9.88 10.08 1.75
CA ALA A 15 10.22 9.78 0.36
C ALA A 15 11.57 9.11 0.24
N ASP A 16 12.49 9.44 1.14
CA ASP A 16 13.84 8.91 1.03
C ASP A 16 13.96 7.43 1.43
N VAL A 17 12.89 6.82 1.96
CA VAL A 17 12.92 5.39 2.25
C VAL A 17 12.11 4.58 1.25
N LEU A 18 11.55 5.22 0.22
CA LEU A 18 10.63 4.55 -0.68
C LEU A 18 11.27 3.34 -1.35
N GLU A 19 12.49 3.49 -1.83
CA GLU A 19 13.15 2.39 -2.51
C GLU A 19 13.33 1.20 -1.61
N ARG A 20 13.67 1.46 -0.36
CA ARG A 20 13.83 0.41 0.62
C ARG A 20 12.52 -0.30 0.93
N VAL A 21 11.42 0.46 0.92
CA VAL A 21 10.10 -0.09 1.19
C VAL A 21 9.63 -0.93 0.01
N GLU A 22 9.94 -0.51 -1.19
CA GLU A 22 9.43 -1.22 -2.37
C GLU A 22 9.97 -2.62 -2.49
N ARG A 23 11.17 -2.86 -2.00
CA ARG A 23 11.79 -4.17 -2.19
C ARG A 23 11.00 -5.32 -1.58
N PRO A 24 10.64 -5.28 -0.29
CA PRO A 24 9.86 -6.39 0.26
C PRO A 24 8.46 -6.48 -0.35
N LEU A 25 7.91 -5.35 -0.81
CA LEU A 25 6.60 -5.41 -1.43
C LEU A 25 6.66 -6.17 -2.75
N GLN A 26 7.74 -6.01 -3.48
CA GLN A 26 7.91 -6.78 -4.69
C GLN A 26 8.07 -8.26 -4.37
N GLU A 27 8.77 -8.56 -3.31
CA GLU A 27 8.95 -9.96 -2.92
C GLU A 27 7.64 -10.59 -2.48
N LEU A 28 6.76 -9.81 -1.89
CA LEU A 28 5.47 -10.30 -1.49
C LEU A 28 4.49 -10.35 -2.65
N GLN A 29 4.94 -9.89 -3.82
CA GLN A 29 4.16 -9.99 -5.04
C GLN A 29 2.83 -9.26 -4.96
N VAL A 30 2.87 -8.05 -4.40
CA VAL A 30 1.65 -7.26 -4.36
C VAL A 30 1.16 -7.04 -5.78
N PRO A 31 -0.14 -7.05 -5.99
CA PRO A 31 -0.67 -6.97 -7.36
C PRO A 31 -0.43 -5.63 -8.02
N GLY A 32 -0.27 -4.61 -7.23
CA GLY A 32 0.06 -3.31 -7.77
C GLY A 32 0.05 -2.30 -6.67
N LEU A 33 0.75 -1.22 -6.89
CA LEU A 33 0.74 -0.15 -5.91
C LEU A 33 0.83 1.17 -6.63
N SER A 34 0.35 2.20 -6.00
CA SER A 34 0.51 3.54 -6.52
C SER A 34 1.24 4.38 -5.50
N VAL A 35 1.99 5.35 -5.98
CA VAL A 35 2.78 6.22 -5.12
C VAL A 35 2.46 7.65 -5.51
N THR A 36 2.17 8.47 -4.51
CA THR A 36 1.82 9.85 -4.74
C THR A 36 2.62 10.72 -3.76
N LYS A 37 3.10 11.84 -4.21
CA LYS A 37 3.76 12.76 -3.31
C LYS A 37 2.73 13.41 -2.40
N VAL A 38 3.13 13.63 -1.14
CA VAL A 38 2.23 14.15 -0.15
C VAL A 38 2.80 15.41 0.45
N LYS A 39 1.96 16.41 0.54
CA LYS A 39 2.26 17.57 1.31
C LYS A 39 1.22 17.65 2.38
N GLY A 40 1.63 17.73 3.61
CA GLY A 40 0.64 17.75 4.67
C GLY A 40 1.22 18.12 6.00
N TYR A 41 0.36 18.17 6.97
CA TYR A 41 0.71 18.50 8.32
C TYR A 41 0.22 17.38 9.21
N GLY A 42 0.49 17.48 10.46
CA GLY A 42 0.03 16.51 11.43
C GLY A 42 0.96 15.32 11.45
N GLU A 43 0.40 14.16 11.62
CA GLU A 43 1.25 13.00 11.81
C GLU A 43 1.93 12.56 10.54
N TYR A 44 1.60 13.11 9.40
CA TYR A 44 2.27 12.74 8.17
C TYR A 44 3.56 13.50 8.02
N ALA A 45 3.57 14.72 8.51
CA ALA A 45 4.75 15.54 8.46
C ALA A 45 5.21 15.73 9.87
N ASN A 46 6.47 15.95 10.06
CA ASN A 46 6.98 16.12 11.39
C ASN A 46 6.75 17.53 11.85
N PHE A 47 5.68 17.74 12.61
CA PHE A 47 5.43 19.08 13.06
C PHE A 47 6.10 19.38 14.37
N PHE A 48 6.89 18.46 14.89
CA PHE A 48 7.61 18.73 16.10
C PHE A 48 9.02 19.25 15.84
N GLY A 49 9.46 19.27 14.61
CA GLY A 49 10.77 19.72 14.32
C GLY A 49 10.81 20.37 12.98
N ARG A 50 11.94 20.26 12.31
CA ARG A 50 12.07 20.84 11.03
C ARG A 50 11.83 19.87 9.94
N ASP A 51 11.38 18.67 10.26
CA ASP A 51 11.18 17.64 9.26
C ASP A 51 10.01 17.91 8.38
N TRP A 52 9.26 18.96 8.67
CA TRP A 52 8.18 19.30 7.75
C TRP A 52 8.74 19.62 6.37
N LEU A 53 10.06 19.78 6.28
CA LEU A 53 10.70 19.95 4.99
C LEU A 53 10.97 18.64 4.30
N VAL A 54 10.82 17.52 5.01
CA VAL A 54 11.07 16.23 4.42
C VAL A 54 9.89 15.83 3.57
N GLU A 55 10.19 15.43 2.34
CA GLU A 55 9.13 14.97 1.46
C GLU A 55 8.59 13.66 1.90
N HIS A 56 7.31 13.48 1.75
CA HIS A 56 6.64 12.21 2.04
C HIS A 56 5.93 11.72 0.81
N VAL A 57 5.70 10.42 0.78
CA VAL A 57 4.93 9.80 -0.29
C VAL A 57 3.84 8.94 0.33
N ARG A 58 2.76 8.77 -0.40
CA ARG A 58 1.69 7.87 -0.01
C ARG A 58 1.74 6.67 -0.92
N ILE A 59 1.81 5.50 -0.32
CA ILE A 59 1.79 4.24 -1.04
C ILE A 59 0.43 3.62 -0.79
N GLU A 60 -0.26 3.22 -1.84
CA GLU A 60 -1.57 2.60 -1.70
C GLU A 60 -1.60 1.27 -2.39
N ILE A 61 -2.08 0.24 -1.70
CA ILE A 61 -2.11 -1.11 -2.22
C ILE A 61 -3.46 -1.71 -1.88
N PHE A 62 -4.13 -2.29 -2.88
CA PHE A 62 -5.36 -3.03 -2.64
C PHE A 62 -4.99 -4.50 -2.67
N VAL A 63 -5.27 -5.21 -1.59
CA VAL A 63 -4.88 -6.60 -1.46
C VAL A 63 -6.00 -7.40 -0.83
N VAL A 64 -5.87 -8.71 -0.88
CA VAL A 64 -6.82 -9.55 -0.17
C VAL A 64 -6.55 -9.41 1.32
N ARG A 65 -7.60 -9.54 2.10
CA ARG A 65 -7.52 -9.30 3.52
C ARG A 65 -6.45 -10.11 4.21
N GLU A 66 -6.25 -11.33 3.78
CA GLU A 66 -5.31 -12.21 4.43
C GLU A 66 -3.87 -11.77 4.31
N GLN A 67 -3.57 -10.91 3.32
CA GLN A 67 -2.23 -10.44 3.14
C GLN A 67 -1.97 -9.08 3.77
N ALA A 68 -3.02 -8.42 4.25
CA ALA A 68 -2.90 -7.03 4.66
C ALA A 68 -1.91 -6.83 5.79
N ASP A 69 -1.95 -7.68 6.80
CA ASP A 69 -1.08 -7.50 7.96
C ASP A 69 0.37 -7.70 7.59
N GLU A 70 0.65 -8.65 6.74
CA GLU A 70 2.01 -8.90 6.33
C GLU A 70 2.56 -7.74 5.52
N ILE A 71 1.74 -7.19 4.66
CA ILE A 71 2.15 -6.06 3.84
C ILE A 71 2.34 -4.82 4.70
N ALA A 72 1.41 -4.56 5.61
CA ALA A 72 1.54 -3.43 6.50
C ALA A 72 2.80 -3.56 7.36
N GLY A 73 3.06 -4.76 7.86
CA GLY A 73 4.25 -5.00 8.65
C GLY A 73 5.54 -4.78 7.87
N ALA A 74 5.53 -5.16 6.60
CA ALA A 74 6.71 -4.96 5.77
C ALA A 74 6.98 -3.47 5.58
N ILE A 75 5.94 -2.67 5.40
CA ILE A 75 6.12 -1.23 5.26
C ILE A 75 6.64 -0.64 6.56
N VAL A 76 6.04 -1.00 7.67
CA VAL A 76 6.47 -0.46 8.97
C VAL A 76 7.94 -0.80 9.22
N THR A 77 8.31 -2.05 9.00
CA THR A 77 9.66 -2.48 9.29
C THR A 77 10.70 -1.77 8.43
N THR A 78 10.40 -1.60 7.16
CA THR A 78 11.38 -1.02 6.25
C THR A 78 11.36 0.51 6.23
N ALA A 79 10.24 1.12 6.61
CA ALA A 79 10.16 2.57 6.59
C ALA A 79 10.65 3.21 7.87
N ARG A 80 10.74 2.45 8.96
CA ARG A 80 11.12 3.01 10.25
C ARG A 80 12.52 3.55 10.24
N THR A 81 12.68 4.77 10.71
CA THR A 81 14.00 5.30 11.02
C THR A 81 14.15 5.51 12.52
N GLY A 82 13.03 5.49 13.24
CA GLY A 82 13.03 5.74 14.67
C GLY A 82 12.89 7.19 15.03
N GLY A 83 12.78 8.05 14.02
CA GLY A 83 12.67 9.48 14.27
C GLY A 83 11.28 9.99 14.01
N PRO A 84 11.04 11.25 14.41
CA PRO A 84 9.75 11.84 14.11
C PRO A 84 9.62 12.02 12.61
N GLY A 85 8.42 12.00 12.11
CA GLY A 85 8.20 12.17 10.69
C GLY A 85 8.26 10.88 9.90
N ASP A 86 8.39 9.73 10.57
CA ASP A 86 8.40 8.45 9.88
C ASP A 86 7.09 8.16 9.17
N GLY A 87 5.99 8.66 9.68
CA GLY A 87 4.72 8.51 9.01
C GLY A 87 3.82 7.47 9.65
N ILE A 88 2.86 7.02 8.88
CA ILE A 88 1.87 6.06 9.37
C ILE A 88 1.62 5.00 8.31
N VAL A 89 1.07 3.87 8.77
CA VAL A 89 0.52 2.87 7.89
C VAL A 89 -0.88 2.56 8.41
N ALA A 90 -1.86 2.59 7.54
CA ALA A 90 -3.24 2.31 7.91
C ALA A 90 -3.76 1.17 7.07
N VAL A 91 -4.63 0.37 7.68
CA VAL A 91 -5.25 -0.76 7.01
C VAL A 91 -6.74 -0.51 7.05
N LEU A 92 -7.37 -0.45 5.87
CA LEU A 92 -8.77 -0.08 5.79
C LEU A 92 -9.56 -1.15 5.05
N PRO A 93 -10.76 -1.44 5.52
CA PRO A 93 -11.59 -2.39 4.79
C PRO A 93 -12.10 -1.75 3.51
N VAL A 94 -12.25 -2.55 2.48
CA VAL A 94 -12.74 -2.09 1.19
C VAL A 94 -13.99 -2.91 0.89
N GLU A 95 -15.09 -2.22 0.66
CA GLU A 95 -16.34 -2.94 0.45
C GLU A 95 -16.38 -3.69 -0.86
N ALA A 96 -15.81 -3.13 -1.88
CA ALA A 96 -15.85 -3.76 -3.20
C ALA A 96 -14.77 -3.15 -4.08
N VAL A 97 -14.27 -3.95 -4.99
CA VAL A 97 -13.34 -3.49 -6.01
C VAL A 97 -13.91 -3.92 -7.34
N TYR A 98 -13.97 -3.01 -8.29
CA TYR A 98 -14.46 -3.31 -9.62
C TYR A 98 -13.35 -3.12 -10.63
N HIS A 99 -13.29 -4.00 -11.60
CA HIS A 99 -12.38 -3.81 -12.71
C HIS A 99 -13.01 -2.83 -13.69
N VAL A 100 -12.34 -1.76 -13.96
CA VAL A 100 -12.90 -0.75 -14.85
C VAL A 100 -13.10 -1.31 -16.25
N ARG A 101 -12.13 -2.07 -16.73
CA ARG A 101 -12.18 -2.56 -18.08
C ARG A 101 -13.39 -3.44 -18.36
N THR A 102 -13.74 -4.30 -17.43
CA THR A 102 -14.85 -5.22 -17.63
C THR A 102 -16.12 -4.81 -16.92
N GLY A 103 -16.02 -3.91 -15.96
CA GLY A 103 -17.16 -3.54 -15.14
C GLY A 103 -17.51 -4.60 -14.10
N ALA A 104 -16.71 -5.63 -13.99
CA ALA A 104 -17.04 -6.74 -13.11
C ALA A 104 -16.45 -6.56 -11.74
N LEU A 105 -17.13 -7.12 -10.76
CA LEU A 105 -16.66 -7.12 -9.38
C LEU A 105 -15.44 -8.03 -9.28
N ALA A 106 -14.40 -7.55 -8.66
CA ALA A 106 -13.19 -8.34 -8.48
C ALA A 106 -13.38 -9.36 -7.37
N THR A 107 -12.72 -10.47 -7.50
CA THR A 107 -12.71 -11.50 -6.46
C THR A 107 -11.29 -11.64 -5.97
N SER A 108 -11.11 -12.40 -4.91
CA SER A 108 -9.78 -12.61 -4.37
C SER A 108 -8.86 -13.26 -5.39
N MET A 109 -9.40 -14.04 -6.30
CA MET A 109 -8.57 -14.64 -7.32
C MET A 109 -8.06 -13.62 -8.31
N ASP A 110 -8.84 -12.59 -8.55
CA ASP A 110 -8.44 -11.58 -9.51
C ASP A 110 -7.36 -10.67 -8.98
N VAL A 111 -7.45 -10.31 -7.73
CA VAL A 111 -6.57 -9.29 -7.19
C VAL A 111 -5.33 -9.88 -6.56
N GLY A 112 -5.48 -10.89 -5.78
CA GLY A 112 -4.35 -11.48 -5.13
C GLY A 112 -3.52 -12.34 -6.01
N GLY A 113 -4.03 -12.67 -7.14
CA GLY A 113 -3.38 -13.65 -7.86
C GLY A 113 -2.37 -13.21 -8.78
N ARG A 114 -1.60 -13.68 -9.12
CA ARG A 114 -0.79 -13.45 -9.98
C ARG A 114 -0.96 -14.43 -10.90
N GLU A 115 -1.97 -15.04 -10.91
CA GLU A 115 -2.14 -15.95 -11.78
C GLU A 115 -2.36 -15.54 -12.98
N GLY A 116 -2.29 -15.57 -13.41
CA GLY A 116 -2.39 -15.11 -14.52
C GLY A 116 -1.82 -15.13 -15.23
N GLY A 117 -1.79 -15.25 -15.00
CA GLY A 117 -1.33 -15.05 -15.53
C GLY A 117 -0.84 -15.13 -16.19
N PRO A 118 -0.53 -15.54 -16.65
CA PRO A 118 0.11 -15.44 -17.13
C PRO A 118 0.33 -15.04 -17.67
N ASP A 119 0.33 -15.32 -17.68
CA ASP A 119 0.45 -14.90 -18.11
C ASP A 119 0.27 -14.12 -18.08
N GLY A 120 0.15 -14.09 -17.61
CA GLY A 120 -0.07 -13.31 -17.41
C GLY A 120 -0.52 -12.67 -17.75
N ALA A 121 -0.55 -12.78 -18.09
CA ALA A 121 -1.01 -12.26 -18.48
C ALA A 121 -1.70 -11.81 -18.68
N PRO A 122 -1.69 -11.33 -18.79
CA PRO A 122 -2.61 -10.76 -18.82
C PRO A 122 -3.42 -10.61 -19.40
N PRO A 123 -3.69 -10.78 -19.28
CA PRO A 123 -4.49 -10.62 -19.82
C PRO A 123 -5.04 -9.81 -20.37
N GLU A 124 -5.10 -9.68 -20.66
CA GLU A 124 -5.47 -9.02 -21.12
C GLU A 124 -5.82 -8.65 -21.34
#